data_ffa549b42d74e90793b4db3c366c1cff
#
_entry.id   ffa549b42d74e90793b4db3c366c1cff
#
_cell.length_a   1.000
_cell.length_b   1.000
_cell.length_c   1.000
_cell.angle_alpha   90.00
_cell.angle_beta   90.00
_cell.angle_gamma   90.00
#
_symmetry.space_group_name_H-M   'P 1'
#
loop_
_entity.id
_entity.type
_entity.pdbx_description
1 polymer ?
#
loop_
_entity_poly.entity_id
_entity_poly.type
_entity_poly.pdbx_seq_one_letter_code
_entity_poly.pdbx_strand_id
1 'polypeptide(L)'
;LGTDVPEEYGGVGLDKASTVVVCTRLGQEGSFGTTFGAHTGLAILSLHCFGTIPQKQKYLGKLVSGEWVGAYCLSESGSGSDALGVKTRATRQSDGSFVLSGEKMWISNGGFADLYVVFAKVDGEQFTAFLVERNSPGVTTGKEEHKMGLHGSSTTPVILQDVRVPAANVLGDIAKGHKVAFNTLNYGRFKLGVSTVGAAAAAIAESAKYATERHQFGQPIASFGAIKHKLGEMTVSTYAVESMIYRITGLLDASLADHDPADAGPLRAILENLAVECSILKVAGSEMLDYVLDENVQIHGGNGFVKDYPAERHYRDSRVNRIFEGTNEINRLLIPGTLIRRSLAGSLPLIDAAKRSANEGRAIYLGDTEVP
;
A
#
# COMPACT_ATOMS: atom_id res chain seq x y z
N LEU A 1 8.94 10.71 -8.73
CA LEU A 1 8.88 9.89 -7.52
C LEU A 1 8.33 10.68 -6.33
N GLY A 2 8.61 11.97 -6.23
CA GLY A 2 8.19 12.86 -5.14
C GLY A 2 6.95 13.69 -5.44
N THR A 3 5.90 13.10 -6.02
CA THR A 3 4.67 13.83 -6.40
C THR A 3 4.06 14.59 -5.22
N ASP A 4 3.98 13.96 -4.07
CA ASP A 4 3.35 14.44 -2.84
C ASP A 4 4.35 14.73 -1.71
N VAL A 5 5.65 14.85 -2.05
CA VAL A 5 6.71 15.30 -1.14
C VAL A 5 6.89 16.80 -1.31
N PRO A 6 7.08 17.59 -0.22
CA PRO A 6 7.29 19.02 -0.29
C PRO A 6 8.48 19.43 -1.15
N GLU A 7 8.39 20.60 -1.79
CA GLU A 7 9.44 21.15 -2.66
C GLU A 7 10.78 21.36 -1.91
N GLU A 8 10.73 21.72 -0.64
CA GLU A 8 11.94 21.90 0.20
C GLU A 8 12.81 20.64 0.33
N TYR A 9 12.21 19.44 0.10
CA TYR A 9 12.90 18.15 0.06
C TYR A 9 13.09 17.61 -1.38
N GLY A 10 12.90 18.47 -2.39
CA GLY A 10 13.08 18.11 -3.81
C GLY A 10 11.87 17.45 -4.44
N GLY A 11 10.73 17.44 -3.78
CA GLY A 11 9.44 16.94 -4.32
C GLY A 11 8.76 17.98 -5.22
N VAL A 12 7.54 17.66 -5.65
CA VAL A 12 6.69 18.52 -6.50
C VAL A 12 5.56 19.16 -5.69
N GLY A 13 5.27 18.64 -4.50
CA GLY A 13 4.27 19.18 -3.58
C GLY A 13 2.84 19.14 -4.13
N LEU A 14 2.51 18.16 -4.99
CA LEU A 14 1.17 18.02 -5.56
C LEU A 14 0.17 17.48 -4.55
N ASP A 15 -1.11 17.77 -4.78
CA ASP A 15 -2.24 17.23 -4.02
C ASP A 15 -2.41 15.71 -4.17
N LYS A 16 -3.30 15.12 -3.38
CA LYS A 16 -3.54 13.68 -3.41
C LYS A 16 -4.33 13.28 -4.66
N ALA A 17 -5.13 14.17 -5.23
CA ALA A 17 -5.81 13.92 -6.50
C ALA A 17 -4.80 13.72 -7.64
N SER A 18 -3.77 14.55 -7.74
CA SER A 18 -2.67 14.39 -8.69
C SER A 18 -1.89 13.09 -8.46
N THR A 19 -1.64 12.73 -7.19
CA THR A 19 -1.02 11.45 -6.82
C THR A 19 -1.86 10.26 -7.29
N VAL A 20 -3.19 10.33 -7.17
CA VAL A 20 -4.12 9.31 -7.67
C VAL A 20 -3.97 9.12 -9.18
N VAL A 21 -3.94 10.20 -9.96
CA VAL A 21 -3.75 10.13 -11.42
C VAL A 21 -2.44 9.40 -11.77
N VAL A 22 -1.35 9.76 -11.12
CA VAL A 22 -0.03 9.12 -11.34
C VAL A 22 -0.08 7.64 -10.96
N CYS A 23 -0.59 7.30 -9.77
CA CYS A 23 -0.66 5.92 -9.30
C CYS A 23 -1.59 5.04 -10.16
N THR A 24 -2.70 5.59 -10.66
CA THR A 24 -3.60 4.90 -11.59
C THR A 24 -2.88 4.53 -12.88
N ARG A 25 -2.09 5.44 -13.44
CA ARG A 25 -1.29 5.16 -14.67
C ARG A 25 -0.21 4.12 -14.43
N LEU A 26 0.52 4.22 -13.33
CA LEU A 26 1.59 3.27 -12.98
C LEU A 26 1.04 1.88 -12.58
N GLY A 27 -0.18 1.81 -12.06
CA GLY A 27 -0.85 0.56 -11.71
C GLY A 27 -1.12 -0.37 -12.90
N GLN A 28 -1.08 0.12 -14.13
CA GLN A 28 -1.22 -0.69 -15.34
C GLN A 28 -0.07 -1.68 -15.55
N GLU A 29 1.11 -1.41 -14.98
CA GLU A 29 2.27 -2.31 -14.96
C GLU A 29 2.57 -2.80 -13.54
N GLY A 30 2.10 -4.02 -13.22
CA GLY A 30 2.13 -4.55 -11.85
C GLY A 30 3.52 -4.59 -11.22
N SER A 31 4.55 -5.03 -11.96
CA SER A 31 5.92 -5.11 -11.43
C SER A 31 6.50 -3.74 -11.13
N PHE A 32 6.39 -2.78 -12.05
CA PHE A 32 6.88 -1.42 -11.82
C PHE A 32 6.03 -0.69 -10.77
N GLY A 33 4.71 -0.86 -10.81
CA GLY A 33 3.79 -0.31 -9.81
C GLY A 33 4.13 -0.75 -8.39
N THR A 34 4.52 -2.02 -8.20
CA THR A 34 4.96 -2.55 -6.90
C THR A 34 6.28 -1.92 -6.45
N THR A 35 7.27 -1.83 -7.34
CA THR A 35 8.57 -1.16 -7.07
C THR A 35 8.37 0.30 -6.68
N PHE A 36 7.56 1.02 -7.46
CA PHE A 36 7.20 2.41 -7.21
C PHE A 36 6.44 2.57 -5.88
N GLY A 37 5.45 1.71 -5.61
CA GLY A 37 4.65 1.74 -4.40
C GLY A 37 5.47 1.51 -3.13
N ALA A 38 6.36 0.52 -3.14
CA ALA A 38 7.26 0.23 -2.02
C ALA A 38 8.21 1.41 -1.73
N HIS A 39 8.71 2.05 -2.78
CA HIS A 39 9.59 3.20 -2.66
C HIS A 39 8.84 4.46 -2.17
N THR A 40 7.79 4.88 -2.88
CA THR A 40 7.11 6.16 -2.62
C THR A 40 6.06 6.06 -1.51
N GLY A 41 5.29 4.97 -1.47
CA GLY A 41 4.18 4.77 -0.53
C GLY A 41 4.61 4.24 0.82
N LEU A 42 5.77 3.60 0.92
CA LEU A 42 6.26 3.04 2.17
C LEU A 42 7.54 3.73 2.65
N ALA A 43 8.66 3.65 1.91
CA ALA A 43 9.94 4.17 2.38
C ALA A 43 9.96 5.70 2.47
N ILE A 44 9.63 6.42 1.38
CA ILE A 44 9.58 7.89 1.38
C ILE A 44 8.56 8.40 2.39
N LEU A 45 7.35 7.83 2.41
CA LEU A 45 6.31 8.27 3.34
C LEU A 45 6.71 8.08 4.80
N SER A 46 7.32 6.93 5.15
CA SER A 46 7.81 6.70 6.51
C SER A 46 8.77 7.79 6.95
N LEU A 47 9.74 8.13 6.08
CA LEU A 47 10.73 9.15 6.36
C LEU A 47 10.11 10.56 6.40
N HIS A 48 9.21 10.89 5.47
CA HIS A 48 8.53 12.17 5.46
C HIS A 48 7.67 12.38 6.72
N CYS A 49 6.90 11.35 7.11
CA CYS A 49 5.99 11.45 8.25
C CYS A 49 6.68 11.39 9.62
N PHE A 50 7.76 10.63 9.74
CA PHE A 50 8.35 10.32 11.06
C PHE A 50 9.81 10.68 11.18
N GLY A 51 10.46 11.11 10.09
CA GLY A 51 11.85 11.55 10.09
C GLY A 51 12.05 12.90 10.78
N THR A 52 13.17 13.04 11.48
CA THR A 52 13.65 14.34 11.95
C THR A 52 14.10 15.21 10.78
N ILE A 53 14.19 16.52 10.97
CA ILE A 53 14.68 17.45 9.93
C ILE A 53 16.04 16.99 9.37
N PRO A 54 17.06 16.64 10.19
CA PRO A 54 18.34 16.14 9.65
C PRO A 54 18.19 14.84 8.83
N GLN A 55 17.30 13.91 9.22
CA GLN A 55 17.05 12.69 8.46
C GLN A 55 16.39 13.00 7.10
N LYS A 56 15.39 13.88 7.08
CA LYS A 56 14.72 14.33 5.86
C LYS A 56 15.72 14.99 4.90
N GLN A 57 16.52 15.93 5.39
CA GLN A 57 17.56 16.61 4.62
C GLN A 57 18.62 15.66 4.06
N LYS A 58 18.99 14.64 4.82
CA LYS A 58 19.98 13.65 4.39
C LYS A 58 19.48 12.72 3.29
N TYR A 59 18.23 12.29 3.35
CA TYR A 59 17.76 11.15 2.57
C TYR A 59 16.65 11.49 1.56
N LEU A 60 15.71 12.42 1.85
CA LEU A 60 14.54 12.63 1.01
C LEU A 60 14.90 13.08 -0.41
N GLY A 61 15.81 14.02 -0.57
CA GLY A 61 16.20 14.50 -1.90
C GLY A 61 16.73 13.38 -2.81
N LYS A 62 17.55 12.48 -2.26
CA LYS A 62 18.08 11.33 -3.00
C LYS A 62 17.00 10.32 -3.37
N LEU A 63 16.04 10.07 -2.46
CA LEU A 63 14.93 9.15 -2.71
C LEU A 63 13.95 9.76 -3.74
N VAL A 64 13.65 11.04 -3.65
CA VAL A 64 12.74 11.76 -4.54
C VAL A 64 13.29 11.85 -5.97
N SER A 65 14.60 12.11 -6.11
CA SER A 65 15.26 12.13 -7.42
C SER A 65 15.41 10.74 -8.06
N GLY A 66 15.36 9.68 -7.25
CA GLY A 66 15.64 8.30 -7.68
C GLY A 66 17.13 7.97 -7.71
N GLU A 67 17.99 8.85 -7.22
CA GLU A 67 19.41 8.54 -6.97
C GLU A 67 19.54 7.37 -5.99
N TRP A 68 18.68 7.36 -4.97
CA TRP A 68 18.52 6.26 -4.02
C TRP A 68 17.13 5.66 -4.09
N VAL A 69 17.06 4.36 -3.88
CA VAL A 69 15.80 3.62 -3.76
C VAL A 69 15.60 3.19 -2.31
N GLY A 70 14.36 3.29 -1.84
CA GLY A 70 13.97 2.86 -0.50
C GLY A 70 13.23 1.53 -0.51
N ALA A 71 13.40 0.76 0.57
CA ALA A 71 12.64 -0.45 0.86
C ALA A 71 12.11 -0.45 2.29
N TYR A 72 11.05 -1.22 2.51
CA TYR A 72 10.33 -1.30 3.78
C TYR A 72 10.43 -2.71 4.36
N CYS A 73 11.18 -2.86 5.44
CA CYS A 73 11.61 -4.14 5.98
C CYS A 73 10.86 -4.47 7.29
N LEU A 74 9.60 -4.88 7.16
CA LEU A 74 8.74 -5.25 8.29
C LEU A 74 8.69 -6.77 8.48
N SER A 75 8.27 -7.51 7.44
CA SER A 75 7.97 -8.94 7.51
C SER A 75 9.19 -9.82 7.81
N GLU A 76 8.94 -10.92 8.51
CA GLU A 76 9.90 -11.98 8.82
C GLU A 76 9.27 -13.34 8.57
N SER A 77 10.03 -14.42 8.54
CA SER A 77 9.52 -15.79 8.32
C SER A 77 8.44 -16.21 9.34
N GLY A 78 8.51 -15.69 10.56
CA GLY A 78 7.55 -15.96 11.63
C GLY A 78 6.62 -14.77 11.93
N SER A 79 6.65 -13.68 11.17
CA SER A 79 5.90 -12.45 11.43
C SER A 79 5.46 -11.78 10.14
N GLY A 80 4.28 -12.15 9.67
CA GLY A 80 3.58 -11.53 8.54
C GLY A 80 2.37 -10.74 9.04
N SER A 81 1.23 -11.41 9.23
CA SER A 81 0.00 -10.80 9.76
C SER A 81 0.15 -10.30 11.19
N ASP A 82 0.89 -11.02 12.02
CA ASP A 82 1.32 -10.53 13.34
C ASP A 82 2.59 -9.66 13.19
N ALA A 83 2.39 -8.43 12.70
CA ALA A 83 3.48 -7.51 12.41
C ALA A 83 4.30 -7.09 13.63
N LEU A 84 3.72 -7.15 14.83
CA LEU A 84 4.42 -6.83 16.08
C LEU A 84 5.22 -8.02 16.64
N GLY A 85 5.02 -9.22 16.08
CA GLY A 85 5.70 -10.45 16.43
C GLY A 85 7.12 -10.59 15.90
N VAL A 86 7.70 -9.54 15.29
CA VAL A 86 9.07 -9.56 14.73
C VAL A 86 10.11 -9.99 15.79
N LYS A 87 11.13 -10.69 15.34
CA LYS A 87 12.22 -11.21 16.17
C LYS A 87 13.55 -10.52 15.92
N THR A 88 13.67 -9.69 14.89
CA THR A 88 14.85 -8.84 14.66
C THR A 88 15.10 -8.00 15.91
N ARG A 89 16.33 -8.02 16.41
CA ARG A 89 16.74 -7.37 17.65
C ARG A 89 17.57 -6.13 17.35
N ALA A 90 17.46 -5.13 18.19
CA ALA A 90 18.32 -3.96 18.23
C ALA A 90 18.89 -3.84 19.66
N THR A 91 20.16 -4.15 19.83
CA THR A 91 20.82 -4.10 21.14
C THR A 91 21.48 -2.73 21.34
N ARG A 92 21.10 -2.02 22.38
CA ARG A 92 21.66 -0.71 22.72
C ARG A 92 23.14 -0.84 23.12
N GLN A 93 23.96 0.07 22.64
CA GLN A 93 25.38 0.15 22.97
C GLN A 93 25.66 1.28 23.95
N SER A 94 26.82 1.24 24.61
CA SER A 94 27.24 2.26 25.59
C SER A 94 27.38 3.67 25.01
N ASP A 95 27.65 3.80 23.72
CA ASP A 95 27.74 5.07 22.99
C ASP A 95 26.39 5.57 22.46
N GLY A 96 25.30 4.90 22.81
CA GLY A 96 23.94 5.23 22.39
C GLY A 96 23.55 4.68 21.01
N SER A 97 24.47 4.07 20.25
CA SER A 97 24.14 3.38 19.00
C SER A 97 23.41 2.06 19.26
N PHE A 98 22.96 1.41 18.19
CA PHE A 98 22.31 0.10 18.24
C PHE A 98 23.04 -0.90 17.34
N VAL A 99 23.02 -2.16 17.74
CA VAL A 99 23.46 -3.28 16.88
C VAL A 99 22.22 -4.08 16.51
N LEU A 100 21.94 -4.15 15.20
CA LEU A 100 20.77 -4.86 14.66
C LEU A 100 21.17 -6.24 14.15
N SER A 101 20.41 -7.27 14.54
CA SER A 101 20.60 -8.64 14.08
C SER A 101 19.25 -9.30 13.84
N GLY A 102 19.08 -9.92 12.66
CA GLY A 102 17.86 -10.58 12.23
C GLY A 102 17.76 -10.72 10.72
N GLU A 103 16.62 -11.24 10.25
CA GLU A 103 16.35 -11.44 8.83
C GLU A 103 14.95 -10.97 8.49
N LYS A 104 14.84 -10.15 7.45
CA LYS A 104 13.58 -9.69 6.88
C LYS A 104 13.29 -10.46 5.60
N MET A 105 12.02 -10.77 5.36
CA MET A 105 11.59 -11.62 4.27
C MET A 105 10.62 -10.89 3.34
N TRP A 106 10.67 -11.25 2.06
CA TRP A 106 9.81 -10.72 0.99
C TRP A 106 9.89 -9.21 0.82
N ILE A 107 11.09 -8.67 0.88
CA ILE A 107 11.29 -7.22 0.82
C ILE A 107 11.31 -6.75 -0.63
N SER A 108 10.26 -6.01 -1.02
CA SER A 108 10.22 -5.33 -2.32
C SER A 108 11.35 -4.30 -2.40
N ASN A 109 12.01 -4.24 -3.55
CA ASN A 109 13.22 -3.45 -3.80
C ASN A 109 14.44 -3.93 -2.97
N GLY A 110 14.33 -4.98 -2.18
CA GLY A 110 15.39 -5.43 -1.27
C GLY A 110 16.73 -5.68 -1.97
N GLY A 111 16.70 -6.21 -3.19
CA GLY A 111 17.90 -6.54 -3.96
C GLY A 111 18.73 -5.33 -4.43
N PHE A 112 18.13 -4.13 -4.52
CA PHE A 112 18.81 -2.93 -5.04
C PHE A 112 18.55 -1.64 -4.25
N ALA A 113 17.71 -1.66 -3.22
CA ALA A 113 17.45 -0.47 -2.39
C ALA A 113 18.73 0.02 -1.70
N ASP A 114 18.89 1.33 -1.57
CA ASP A 114 20.00 2.01 -0.90
C ASP A 114 19.68 2.32 0.56
N LEU A 115 18.40 2.49 0.89
CA LEU A 115 17.91 2.79 2.23
C LEU A 115 16.80 1.82 2.61
N TYR A 116 16.95 1.17 3.77
CA TYR A 116 15.98 0.27 4.36
C TYR A 116 15.32 0.92 5.58
N VAL A 117 13.98 0.92 5.62
CA VAL A 117 13.21 1.20 6.83
C VAL A 117 13.03 -0.12 7.56
N VAL A 118 13.80 -0.36 8.60
CA VAL A 118 13.86 -1.65 9.30
C VAL A 118 13.14 -1.57 10.64
N PHE A 119 12.28 -2.53 10.92
CA PHE A 119 11.61 -2.67 12.21
C PHE A 119 12.30 -3.74 13.06
N ALA A 120 12.66 -3.39 14.29
CA ALA A 120 13.31 -4.27 15.24
C ALA A 120 12.83 -4.03 16.67
N LYS A 121 13.08 -4.96 17.57
CA LYS A 121 12.80 -4.82 19.00
C LYS A 121 14.06 -4.38 19.74
N VAL A 122 14.04 -3.15 20.25
CA VAL A 122 15.09 -2.68 21.17
C VAL A 122 14.93 -3.43 22.48
N ASP A 123 16.04 -3.98 22.97
CA ASP A 123 16.12 -4.76 24.22
C ASP A 123 15.08 -5.90 24.29
N GLY A 124 14.69 -6.44 23.13
CA GLY A 124 13.79 -7.58 23.00
C GLY A 124 12.30 -7.26 23.01
N GLU A 125 11.88 -6.06 23.40
CA GLU A 125 10.47 -5.70 23.60
C GLU A 125 10.02 -4.46 22.84
N GLN A 126 10.83 -3.40 22.79
CA GLN A 126 10.44 -2.09 22.32
C GLN A 126 10.44 -2.03 20.78
N PHE A 127 9.30 -2.24 20.17
CA PHE A 127 9.16 -2.21 18.71
C PHE A 127 9.48 -0.81 18.15
N THR A 128 10.53 -0.72 17.35
CA THR A 128 11.15 0.53 16.90
C THR A 128 11.50 0.46 15.42
N ALA A 129 11.44 1.60 14.70
CA ALA A 129 11.85 1.71 13.32
C ALA A 129 13.26 2.35 13.22
N PHE A 130 14.05 1.90 12.25
CA PHE A 130 15.41 2.35 12.00
C PHE A 130 15.62 2.63 10.51
N LEU A 131 16.44 3.63 10.20
CA LEU A 131 16.97 3.89 8.86
C LEU A 131 18.33 3.20 8.73
N VAL A 132 18.43 2.22 7.83
CA VAL A 132 19.65 1.44 7.61
C VAL A 132 20.09 1.61 6.16
N GLU A 133 21.30 2.12 5.96
CA GLU A 133 21.87 2.24 4.62
C GLU A 133 22.38 0.86 4.13
N ARG A 134 22.20 0.58 2.83
CA ARG A 134 22.62 -0.69 2.21
C ARG A 134 24.10 -1.02 2.47
N ASN A 135 24.96 -0.02 2.40
CA ASN A 135 26.40 -0.18 2.53
C ASN A 135 26.89 -0.32 3.99
N SER A 136 25.96 -0.34 4.97
CA SER A 136 26.34 -0.58 6.37
C SER A 136 26.96 -1.97 6.51
N PRO A 137 28.12 -2.11 7.17
CA PRO A 137 28.72 -3.42 7.42
C PRO A 137 27.72 -4.37 8.09
N GLY A 138 27.63 -5.60 7.58
CA GLY A 138 26.71 -6.62 8.07
C GLY A 138 25.35 -6.65 7.37
N VAL A 139 25.03 -5.70 6.48
CA VAL A 139 23.84 -5.74 5.63
C VAL A 139 24.13 -6.58 4.39
N THR A 140 23.31 -7.60 4.16
CA THR A 140 23.36 -8.42 2.95
C THR A 140 21.95 -8.75 2.48
N THR A 141 21.81 -9.19 1.23
CA THR A 141 20.53 -9.62 0.67
C THR A 141 20.63 -11.05 0.17
N GLY A 142 19.53 -11.80 0.30
CA GLY A 142 19.42 -13.14 -0.29
C GLY A 142 19.15 -13.10 -1.79
N LYS A 143 18.84 -14.28 -2.34
CA LYS A 143 18.45 -14.43 -3.74
C LYS A 143 17.05 -13.87 -3.98
N GLU A 144 16.78 -13.50 -5.24
CA GLU A 144 15.42 -13.14 -5.67
C GLU A 144 14.45 -14.31 -5.46
N GLU A 145 13.25 -13.98 -4.97
CA GLU A 145 12.20 -14.97 -4.75
C GLU A 145 11.61 -15.48 -6.07
N HIS A 146 11.35 -16.77 -6.15
CA HIS A 146 10.62 -17.40 -7.26
C HIS A 146 9.11 -17.19 -7.08
N LYS A 147 8.60 -16.08 -7.57
CA LYS A 147 7.21 -15.64 -7.37
C LYS A 147 6.26 -16.18 -8.43
N MET A 148 4.96 -16.25 -8.11
CA MET A 148 3.87 -16.54 -9.05
C MET A 148 3.78 -15.48 -10.15
N GLY A 149 3.96 -14.19 -9.81
CA GLY A 149 3.91 -13.03 -10.67
C GLY A 149 4.87 -11.95 -10.22
N LEU A 150 4.73 -10.73 -10.78
CA LEU A 150 5.59 -9.58 -10.48
C LEU A 150 7.09 -9.88 -10.72
N HIS A 151 7.39 -10.60 -11.81
CA HIS A 151 8.76 -11.03 -12.09
C HIS A 151 9.72 -9.88 -12.39
N GLY A 152 9.21 -8.72 -12.81
CA GLY A 152 10.00 -7.51 -13.02
C GLY A 152 10.23 -6.68 -11.75
N SER A 153 9.71 -7.10 -10.59
CA SER A 153 9.93 -6.45 -9.28
C SER A 153 10.87 -7.28 -8.43
N SER A 154 11.94 -6.66 -7.91
CA SER A 154 12.85 -7.32 -6.96
C SER A 154 12.13 -7.62 -5.66
N THR A 155 12.32 -8.82 -5.15
CA THR A 155 11.83 -9.27 -3.84
C THR A 155 12.84 -10.22 -3.23
N THR A 156 13.52 -9.82 -2.17
CA THR A 156 14.59 -10.61 -1.54
C THR A 156 14.46 -10.60 -0.02
N PRO A 157 15.07 -11.56 0.68
CA PRO A 157 15.41 -11.40 2.09
C PRO A 157 16.43 -10.27 2.27
N VAL A 158 16.35 -9.56 3.41
CA VAL A 158 17.37 -8.61 3.89
C VAL A 158 17.91 -9.12 5.21
N ILE A 159 19.20 -9.40 5.25
CA ILE A 159 19.89 -10.05 6.37
C ILE A 159 20.74 -9.00 7.08
N LEU A 160 20.59 -8.94 8.40
CA LEU A 160 21.29 -8.02 9.28
C LEU A 160 22.15 -8.83 10.25
N GLN A 161 23.47 -8.74 10.10
CA GLN A 161 24.43 -9.42 10.96
C GLN A 161 25.26 -8.38 11.71
N ASP A 162 24.86 -8.11 12.95
CA ASP A 162 25.50 -7.15 13.86
C ASP A 162 25.69 -5.76 13.22
N VAL A 163 24.68 -5.30 12.51
CA VAL A 163 24.68 -4.00 11.81
C VAL A 163 24.64 -2.86 12.82
N ARG A 164 25.70 -2.06 12.86
CA ARG A 164 25.77 -0.90 13.74
C ARG A 164 24.98 0.27 13.14
N VAL A 165 24.01 0.78 13.90
CA VAL A 165 23.12 1.86 13.51
C VAL A 165 23.23 3.00 14.54
N PRO A 166 23.60 4.22 14.12
CA PRO A 166 23.67 5.38 15.01
C PRO A 166 22.29 5.68 15.64
N ALA A 167 22.28 6.25 16.84
CA ALA A 167 21.06 6.73 17.49
C ALA A 167 20.26 7.72 16.60
N ALA A 168 20.97 8.55 15.84
CA ALA A 168 20.39 9.51 14.90
C ALA A 168 19.59 8.84 13.75
N ASN A 169 19.71 7.54 13.55
CA ASN A 169 18.99 6.78 12.53
C ASN A 169 17.75 6.02 13.10
N VAL A 170 17.38 6.26 14.36
CA VAL A 170 16.05 5.85 14.85
C VAL A 170 15.00 6.68 14.14
N LEU A 171 14.03 6.04 13.52
CA LEU A 171 12.92 6.70 12.82
C LEU A 171 11.71 6.81 13.75
N GLY A 172 11.33 8.03 14.07
CA GLY A 172 10.34 8.31 15.11
C GLY A 172 10.90 8.04 16.52
N ASP A 173 10.03 7.61 17.44
CA ASP A 173 10.41 7.34 18.84
C ASP A 173 10.67 5.85 19.09
N ILE A 174 11.58 5.55 19.99
CA ILE A 174 11.78 4.18 20.50
C ILE A 174 10.47 3.68 21.15
N ALA A 175 10.16 2.40 20.98
CA ALA A 175 8.92 1.75 21.39
C ALA A 175 7.66 2.21 20.65
N LYS A 176 7.73 3.21 19.76
CA LYS A 176 6.60 3.70 18.98
C LYS A 176 6.68 3.34 17.48
N GLY A 177 7.50 2.38 17.11
CA GLY A 177 7.63 1.91 15.73
C GLY A 177 6.31 1.42 15.13
N HIS A 178 5.36 0.94 15.96
CA HIS A 178 4.01 0.59 15.53
C HIS A 178 3.24 1.78 14.91
N LYS A 179 3.48 3.02 15.38
CA LYS A 179 2.89 4.22 14.76
C LYS A 179 3.47 4.45 13.37
N VAL A 180 4.79 4.27 13.21
CA VAL A 180 5.44 4.33 11.90
C VAL A 180 4.86 3.26 10.98
N ALA A 181 4.83 2.00 11.45
CA ALA A 181 4.38 0.87 10.66
C ALA A 181 2.94 1.03 10.18
N PHE A 182 1.99 1.27 11.07
CA PHE A 182 0.58 1.23 10.72
C PHE A 182 0.10 2.47 9.96
N ASN A 183 0.62 3.67 10.26
CA ASN A 183 0.29 4.86 9.47
C ASN A 183 0.81 4.76 8.03
N THR A 184 2.04 4.25 7.86
CA THR A 184 2.61 3.99 6.54
C THR A 184 1.76 2.97 5.77
N LEU A 185 1.36 1.87 6.41
CA LEU A 185 0.51 0.85 5.80
C LEU A 185 -0.89 1.38 5.43
N ASN A 186 -1.46 2.33 6.18
CA ASN A 186 -2.74 2.94 5.80
C ASN A 186 -2.63 3.65 4.44
N TYR A 187 -1.56 4.42 4.23
CA TYR A 187 -1.34 5.06 2.93
C TYR A 187 -0.96 4.07 1.83
N GLY A 188 -0.19 3.02 2.16
CA GLY A 188 0.09 1.92 1.25
C GLY A 188 -1.19 1.24 0.76
N ARG A 189 -2.16 0.98 1.65
CA ARG A 189 -3.49 0.44 1.31
C ARG A 189 -4.27 1.37 0.39
N PHE A 190 -4.24 2.68 0.64
CA PHE A 190 -4.84 3.68 -0.26
C PHE A 190 -4.22 3.60 -1.65
N LYS A 191 -2.88 3.70 -1.77
CA LYS A 191 -2.17 3.62 -3.06
C LYS A 191 -2.39 2.29 -3.79
N LEU A 192 -2.47 1.19 -3.05
CA LEU A 192 -2.79 -0.12 -3.61
C LEU A 192 -4.19 -0.10 -4.25
N GLY A 193 -5.20 0.39 -3.53
CA GLY A 193 -6.54 0.54 -4.08
C GLY A 193 -6.57 1.37 -5.36
N VAL A 194 -5.84 2.47 -5.40
CA VAL A 194 -5.68 3.33 -6.60
C VAL A 194 -5.07 2.54 -7.77
N SER A 195 -3.99 1.82 -7.52
CA SER A 195 -3.30 1.03 -8.55
C SER A 195 -4.19 -0.06 -9.16
N THR A 196 -5.10 -0.66 -8.36
CA THR A 196 -6.02 -1.69 -8.84
C THR A 196 -6.99 -1.18 -9.90
N VAL A 197 -7.45 0.08 -9.80
CA VAL A 197 -8.33 0.69 -10.80
C VAL A 197 -7.59 0.91 -12.11
N GLY A 198 -6.33 1.33 -12.07
CA GLY A 198 -5.50 1.48 -13.27
C GLY A 198 -5.31 0.16 -14.02
N ALA A 199 -4.99 -0.92 -13.29
CA ALA A 199 -4.86 -2.26 -13.84
C ALA A 199 -6.18 -2.79 -14.40
N ALA A 200 -7.30 -2.59 -13.70
CA ALA A 200 -8.63 -3.00 -14.14
C ALA A 200 -9.05 -2.26 -15.42
N ALA A 201 -8.86 -0.96 -15.50
CA ALA A 201 -9.18 -0.16 -16.70
C ALA A 201 -8.39 -0.64 -17.93
N ALA A 202 -7.11 -0.97 -17.76
CA ALA A 202 -6.28 -1.52 -18.84
C ALA A 202 -6.80 -2.90 -19.28
N ALA A 203 -7.14 -3.79 -18.36
CA ALA A 203 -7.67 -5.12 -18.65
C ALA A 203 -9.05 -5.06 -19.32
N ILE A 204 -9.92 -4.13 -18.91
CA ILE A 204 -11.23 -3.90 -19.56
C ILE A 204 -11.03 -3.45 -21.01
N ALA A 205 -10.11 -2.49 -21.24
CA ALA A 205 -9.81 -2.01 -22.58
C ALA A 205 -9.25 -3.12 -23.48
N GLU A 206 -8.36 -3.95 -22.97
CA GLU A 206 -7.80 -5.14 -23.62
C GLU A 206 -8.89 -6.16 -23.97
N SER A 207 -9.75 -6.50 -22.99
CA SER A 207 -10.87 -7.42 -23.15
C SER A 207 -11.87 -6.92 -24.20
N ALA A 208 -12.22 -5.63 -24.18
CA ALA A 208 -13.13 -5.02 -25.15
C ALA A 208 -12.55 -5.04 -26.57
N LYS A 209 -11.27 -4.69 -26.71
CA LYS A 209 -10.56 -4.77 -28.01
C LYS A 209 -10.57 -6.19 -28.54
N TYR A 210 -10.11 -7.16 -27.73
CA TYR A 210 -10.08 -8.57 -28.12
C TYR A 210 -11.48 -9.07 -28.52
N ALA A 211 -12.50 -8.75 -27.75
CA ALA A 211 -13.88 -9.20 -28.00
C ALA A 211 -14.46 -8.64 -29.32
N THR A 212 -14.03 -7.43 -29.74
CA THR A 212 -14.46 -6.84 -31.04
C THR A 212 -13.73 -7.44 -32.22
N GLU A 213 -12.48 -7.85 -32.05
CA GLU A 213 -11.62 -8.40 -33.11
C GLU A 213 -11.82 -9.92 -33.29
N ARG A 214 -12.10 -10.65 -32.20
CA ARG A 214 -12.24 -12.10 -32.21
C ARG A 214 -13.62 -12.51 -32.71
N HIS A 215 -13.66 -13.28 -33.82
CA HIS A 215 -14.88 -13.81 -34.40
C HIS A 215 -15.09 -15.29 -34.05
N GLN A 216 -16.29 -15.66 -33.66
CA GLN A 216 -16.79 -17.02 -33.53
C GLN A 216 -18.26 -17.08 -33.95
N PHE A 217 -18.69 -18.20 -34.50
CA PHE A 217 -20.04 -18.38 -35.02
C PHE A 217 -20.45 -17.28 -36.05
N GLY A 218 -19.48 -16.82 -36.84
CA GLY A 218 -19.69 -15.86 -37.91
C GLY A 218 -19.79 -14.39 -37.49
N GLN A 219 -19.55 -14.05 -36.20
CA GLN A 219 -19.65 -12.68 -35.70
C GLN A 219 -18.60 -12.40 -34.58
N PRO A 220 -18.30 -11.12 -34.29
CA PRO A 220 -17.45 -10.77 -33.16
C PRO A 220 -18.03 -11.30 -31.85
N ILE A 221 -17.16 -11.79 -30.93
CA ILE A 221 -17.65 -12.31 -29.64
C ILE A 221 -18.27 -11.19 -28.78
N ALA A 222 -17.93 -9.94 -29.00
CA ALA A 222 -18.55 -8.76 -28.37
C ALA A 222 -20.07 -8.68 -28.65
N SER A 223 -20.61 -9.33 -29.68
CA SER A 223 -22.04 -9.32 -29.98
C SER A 223 -22.85 -10.23 -29.05
N PHE A 224 -22.22 -11.21 -28.40
CA PHE A 224 -22.90 -12.14 -27.50
C PHE A 224 -23.26 -11.50 -26.14
N GLY A 225 -24.49 -11.78 -25.66
CA GLY A 225 -25.00 -11.24 -24.39
C GLY A 225 -24.11 -11.57 -23.19
N ALA A 226 -23.54 -12.77 -23.13
CA ALA A 226 -22.63 -13.19 -22.05
C ALA A 226 -21.34 -12.30 -21.99
N ILE A 227 -20.76 -11.98 -23.13
CA ILE A 227 -19.56 -11.13 -23.19
C ILE A 227 -19.91 -9.67 -22.81
N LYS A 228 -21.05 -9.15 -23.32
CA LYS A 228 -21.54 -7.81 -22.92
C LYS A 228 -21.78 -7.72 -21.42
N HIS A 229 -22.39 -8.74 -20.83
CA HIS A 229 -22.62 -8.79 -19.38
C HIS A 229 -21.31 -8.75 -18.60
N LYS A 230 -20.31 -9.58 -18.97
CA LYS A 230 -18.98 -9.57 -18.31
C LYS A 230 -18.32 -8.19 -18.38
N LEU A 231 -18.23 -7.59 -19.55
CA LEU A 231 -17.66 -6.24 -19.72
C LEU A 231 -18.43 -5.18 -18.92
N GLY A 232 -19.77 -5.33 -18.83
CA GLY A 232 -20.60 -4.46 -18.01
C GLY A 232 -20.26 -4.55 -16.52
N GLU A 233 -20.23 -5.77 -15.96
CA GLU A 233 -19.91 -6.02 -14.55
C GLU A 233 -18.47 -5.57 -14.20
N MET A 234 -17.50 -5.88 -15.06
CA MET A 234 -16.11 -5.40 -14.91
C MET A 234 -16.08 -3.86 -14.83
N THR A 235 -16.82 -3.16 -15.67
CA THR A 235 -16.86 -1.69 -15.72
C THR A 235 -17.55 -1.11 -14.49
N VAL A 236 -18.70 -1.64 -14.10
CA VAL A 236 -19.48 -1.14 -12.95
C VAL A 236 -18.70 -1.33 -11.65
N SER A 237 -18.09 -2.50 -11.44
CA SER A 237 -17.29 -2.76 -10.24
C SER A 237 -16.05 -1.86 -10.16
N THR A 238 -15.39 -1.61 -11.29
CA THR A 238 -14.24 -0.69 -11.37
C THR A 238 -14.66 0.74 -11.05
N TYR A 239 -15.77 1.22 -11.63
CA TYR A 239 -16.32 2.55 -11.37
C TYR A 239 -16.67 2.76 -9.88
N ALA A 240 -17.25 1.73 -9.25
CA ALA A 240 -17.57 1.80 -7.82
C ALA A 240 -16.31 2.00 -6.96
N VAL A 241 -15.23 1.24 -7.23
CA VAL A 241 -13.96 1.40 -6.51
C VAL A 241 -13.30 2.74 -6.83
N GLU A 242 -13.33 3.19 -8.07
CA GLU A 242 -12.82 4.51 -8.47
C GLU A 242 -13.54 5.64 -7.72
N SER A 243 -14.87 5.55 -7.58
CA SER A 243 -15.66 6.51 -6.81
C SER A 243 -15.24 6.55 -5.33
N MET A 244 -14.95 5.38 -4.73
CA MET A 244 -14.42 5.31 -3.36
C MET A 244 -13.05 5.97 -3.24
N ILE A 245 -12.17 5.79 -4.23
CA ILE A 245 -10.83 6.43 -4.27
C ILE A 245 -10.99 7.94 -4.23
N TYR A 246 -11.76 8.52 -5.15
CA TYR A 246 -11.92 9.98 -5.22
C TYR A 246 -12.63 10.55 -3.99
N ARG A 247 -13.53 9.79 -3.36
CA ARG A 247 -14.14 10.20 -2.07
C ARG A 247 -13.07 10.30 -0.98
N ILE A 248 -12.22 9.28 -0.82
CA ILE A 248 -11.14 9.29 0.19
C ILE A 248 -10.11 10.38 -0.14
N THR A 249 -9.77 10.54 -1.42
CA THR A 249 -8.85 11.58 -1.88
C THR A 249 -9.35 12.98 -1.53
N GLY A 250 -10.63 13.26 -1.78
CA GLY A 250 -11.24 14.54 -1.42
C GLY A 250 -11.21 14.80 0.09
N LEU A 251 -11.41 13.78 0.92
CA LEU A 251 -11.26 13.90 2.38
C LEU A 251 -9.82 14.20 2.80
N LEU A 252 -8.83 13.55 2.15
CA LEU A 252 -7.41 13.82 2.39
C LEU A 252 -7.05 15.26 2.01
N ASP A 253 -7.39 15.70 0.79
CA ASP A 253 -7.04 17.02 0.30
C ASP A 253 -7.74 18.12 1.09
N ALA A 254 -9.03 17.96 1.40
CA ALA A 254 -9.75 18.92 2.24
C ALA A 254 -9.17 19.05 3.66
N SER A 255 -8.71 17.93 4.25
CA SER A 255 -8.10 17.95 5.58
C SER A 255 -6.68 18.53 5.59
N LEU A 256 -6.03 18.63 4.45
CA LEU A 256 -4.65 19.12 4.32
C LEU A 256 -4.58 20.54 3.74
N ALA A 257 -5.68 21.09 3.22
CA ALA A 257 -5.72 22.33 2.44
C ALA A 257 -5.06 23.55 3.14
N ASP A 258 -5.29 23.67 4.45
CA ASP A 258 -4.81 24.82 5.24
C ASP A 258 -3.52 24.52 6.05
N HIS A 259 -2.84 23.42 5.74
CA HIS A 259 -1.66 22.98 6.49
C HIS A 259 -0.39 23.12 5.65
N ASP A 260 0.71 23.45 6.33
CA ASP A 260 2.04 23.45 5.72
C ASP A 260 2.41 22.02 5.30
N PRO A 261 2.68 21.76 4.00
CA PRO A 261 3.09 20.42 3.53
C PRO A 261 4.38 19.90 4.18
N ALA A 262 5.24 20.78 4.70
CA ALA A 262 6.45 20.41 5.42
C ALA A 262 6.16 19.82 6.81
N ASP A 263 5.03 20.22 7.45
CA ASP A 263 4.55 19.61 8.67
C ASP A 263 3.75 18.33 8.36
N ALA A 264 4.36 17.19 8.55
CA ALA A 264 3.72 15.90 8.37
C ALA A 264 2.74 15.50 9.50
N GLY A 265 2.56 16.33 10.52
CA GLY A 265 1.64 16.08 11.64
C GLY A 265 0.19 15.87 11.19
N PRO A 266 -0.38 16.82 10.42
CA PRO A 266 -1.73 16.69 9.86
C PRO A 266 -1.90 15.46 8.98
N LEU A 267 -0.94 15.16 8.11
CA LEU A 267 -0.97 13.97 7.27
C LEU A 267 -1.01 12.67 8.11
N ARG A 268 -0.21 12.58 9.18
CA ARG A 268 -0.26 11.43 10.10
C ARG A 268 -1.63 11.28 10.75
N ALA A 269 -2.19 12.39 11.24
CA ALA A 269 -3.48 12.38 11.92
C ALA A 269 -4.61 11.92 11.00
N ILE A 270 -4.67 12.42 9.77
CA ILE A 270 -5.72 12.05 8.82
C ILE A 270 -5.56 10.59 8.34
N LEU A 271 -4.34 10.10 8.11
CA LEU A 271 -4.10 8.71 7.76
C LEU A 271 -4.52 7.73 8.88
N GLU A 272 -4.32 8.12 10.15
CA GLU A 272 -4.81 7.35 11.29
C GLU A 272 -6.36 7.37 11.34
N ASN A 273 -6.96 8.52 11.06
CA ASN A 273 -8.42 8.67 11.02
C ASN A 273 -9.06 7.87 9.88
N LEU A 274 -8.46 7.84 8.71
CA LEU A 274 -8.96 7.13 7.53
C LEU A 274 -8.48 5.66 7.44
N ALA A 275 -7.97 5.08 8.53
CA ALA A 275 -7.48 3.70 8.53
C ALA A 275 -8.55 2.67 8.12
N VAL A 276 -9.82 2.90 8.48
CA VAL A 276 -10.96 2.07 8.12
C VAL A 276 -11.24 2.17 6.63
N GLU A 277 -11.35 3.38 6.10
CA GLU A 277 -11.62 3.68 4.70
C GLU A 277 -10.51 3.13 3.79
N CYS A 278 -9.25 3.32 4.18
CA CYS A 278 -8.09 2.75 3.46
C CYS A 278 -8.12 1.21 3.44
N SER A 279 -8.55 0.58 4.54
CA SER A 279 -8.71 -0.88 4.62
C SER A 279 -9.87 -1.38 3.76
N ILE A 280 -11.02 -0.68 3.76
CA ILE A 280 -12.15 -1.00 2.88
C ILE A 280 -11.72 -0.90 1.42
N LEU A 281 -11.05 0.19 1.06
CA LEU A 281 -10.57 0.41 -0.31
C LEU A 281 -9.60 -0.67 -0.77
N LYS A 282 -8.65 -1.08 0.10
CA LYS A 282 -7.69 -2.15 -0.20
C LYS A 282 -8.38 -3.47 -0.48
N VAL A 283 -9.35 -3.84 0.35
CA VAL A 283 -10.13 -5.08 0.18
C VAL A 283 -10.95 -5.01 -1.10
N ALA A 284 -11.78 -3.97 -1.26
CA ALA A 284 -12.66 -3.80 -2.40
C ALA A 284 -11.87 -3.73 -3.72
N GLY A 285 -10.80 -2.93 -3.77
CA GLY A 285 -9.97 -2.78 -4.96
C GLY A 285 -9.26 -4.07 -5.36
N SER A 286 -8.66 -4.79 -4.41
CA SER A 286 -7.96 -6.03 -4.71
C SER A 286 -8.89 -7.17 -5.15
N GLU A 287 -10.12 -7.23 -4.64
CA GLU A 287 -11.12 -8.24 -5.04
C GLU A 287 -11.82 -7.87 -6.35
N MET A 288 -12.09 -6.59 -6.58
CA MET A 288 -12.56 -6.10 -7.86
C MET A 288 -11.55 -6.42 -8.96
N LEU A 289 -10.27 -6.14 -8.75
CA LEU A 289 -9.22 -6.43 -9.72
C LEU A 289 -9.10 -7.94 -10.00
N ASP A 290 -9.18 -8.79 -8.98
CA ASP A 290 -9.18 -10.24 -9.13
C ASP A 290 -10.31 -10.70 -10.07
N TYR A 291 -11.53 -10.20 -9.85
CA TYR A 291 -12.69 -10.48 -10.70
C TYR A 291 -12.47 -9.99 -12.15
N VAL A 292 -12.01 -8.76 -12.33
CA VAL A 292 -11.77 -8.17 -13.66
C VAL A 292 -10.72 -8.97 -14.45
N LEU A 293 -9.66 -9.40 -13.79
CA LEU A 293 -8.58 -10.15 -14.46
C LEU A 293 -8.96 -11.60 -14.72
N ASP A 294 -9.76 -12.22 -13.87
CA ASP A 294 -10.34 -13.53 -14.12
C ASP A 294 -11.23 -13.49 -15.38
N GLU A 295 -12.09 -12.48 -15.49
CA GLU A 295 -12.93 -12.31 -16.67
C GLU A 295 -12.13 -11.89 -17.91
N ASN A 296 -11.02 -11.18 -17.75
CA ASN A 296 -10.10 -10.88 -18.87
C ASN A 296 -9.53 -12.18 -19.47
N VAL A 297 -9.02 -13.07 -18.62
CA VAL A 297 -8.56 -14.41 -19.06
C VAL A 297 -9.70 -15.19 -19.73
N GLN A 298 -10.89 -15.19 -19.12
CA GLN A 298 -12.07 -15.91 -19.64
C GLN A 298 -12.54 -15.39 -20.99
N ILE A 299 -12.55 -14.06 -21.21
CA ILE A 299 -12.93 -13.45 -22.50
C ILE A 299 -11.93 -13.83 -23.61
N HIS A 300 -10.64 -13.91 -23.27
CA HIS A 300 -9.60 -14.34 -24.20
C HIS A 300 -9.66 -15.85 -24.52
N GLY A 301 -10.34 -16.67 -23.68
CA GLY A 301 -10.42 -18.09 -23.83
C GLY A 301 -9.03 -18.75 -23.82
N GLY A 302 -8.76 -19.68 -24.75
CA GLY A 302 -7.44 -20.34 -24.83
C GLY A 302 -6.27 -19.36 -24.98
N ASN A 303 -6.48 -18.23 -25.65
CA ASN A 303 -5.46 -17.18 -25.79
C ASN A 303 -5.16 -16.47 -24.45
N GLY A 304 -6.11 -16.42 -23.52
CA GLY A 304 -5.89 -15.89 -22.18
C GLY A 304 -5.02 -16.78 -21.29
N PHE A 305 -4.81 -18.04 -21.67
CA PHE A 305 -4.05 -19.02 -20.90
C PHE A 305 -2.61 -19.21 -21.40
N VAL A 306 -2.26 -18.62 -22.53
CA VAL A 306 -0.91 -18.72 -23.13
C VAL A 306 -0.13 -17.40 -23.00
N LYS A 307 1.18 -17.50 -22.88
CA LYS A 307 2.08 -16.37 -22.59
C LYS A 307 2.24 -15.36 -23.74
N ASP A 308 1.71 -15.68 -24.93
CA ASP A 308 1.70 -14.77 -26.09
C ASP A 308 0.73 -13.59 -25.89
N TYR A 309 -0.19 -13.70 -24.93
CA TYR A 309 -1.14 -12.66 -24.53
C TYR A 309 -0.88 -12.23 -23.08
N PRO A 310 -1.09 -10.93 -22.76
CA PRO A 310 -0.76 -10.43 -21.43
C PRO A 310 -1.74 -10.82 -20.32
N ALA A 311 -2.92 -11.34 -20.65
CA ALA A 311 -3.99 -11.65 -19.71
C ALA A 311 -3.53 -12.60 -18.59
N GLU A 312 -2.80 -13.68 -18.90
CA GLU A 312 -2.30 -14.64 -17.92
C GLU A 312 -1.29 -14.00 -16.95
N ARG A 313 -0.42 -13.09 -17.47
CA ARG A 313 0.56 -12.38 -16.66
C ARG A 313 -0.16 -11.43 -15.70
N HIS A 314 -1.10 -10.63 -16.18
CA HIS A 314 -1.86 -9.70 -15.34
C HIS A 314 -2.61 -10.43 -14.22
N TYR A 315 -3.20 -11.60 -14.53
CA TYR A 315 -3.85 -12.45 -13.54
C TYR A 315 -2.90 -12.90 -12.43
N ARG A 316 -1.72 -13.42 -12.78
CA ARG A 316 -0.71 -13.85 -11.81
C ARG A 316 -0.14 -12.68 -11.00
N ASP A 317 0.14 -11.56 -11.64
CA ASP A 317 0.72 -10.37 -11.00
C ASP A 317 -0.23 -9.77 -9.94
N SER A 318 -1.54 -9.82 -10.19
CA SER A 318 -2.55 -9.26 -9.28
C SER A 318 -2.76 -10.07 -8.01
N ARG A 319 -2.44 -11.39 -8.03
CA ARG A 319 -2.83 -12.30 -6.96
C ARG A 319 -2.32 -11.88 -5.58
N VAL A 320 -1.16 -11.26 -5.51
CA VAL A 320 -0.54 -10.81 -4.27
C VAL A 320 -1.27 -9.63 -3.62
N ASN A 321 -2.08 -8.86 -4.38
CA ASN A 321 -2.81 -7.71 -3.85
C ASN A 321 -3.76 -8.07 -2.70
N ARG A 322 -4.23 -9.30 -2.63
CA ARG A 322 -5.05 -9.79 -1.51
C ARG A 322 -4.22 -10.26 -0.30
N ILE A 323 -2.88 -10.30 -0.43
CA ILE A 323 -1.96 -10.85 0.58
C ILE A 323 -1.17 -9.74 1.28
N PHE A 324 -0.44 -8.90 0.54
CA PHE A 324 0.40 -7.85 1.14
C PHE A 324 -0.44 -6.65 1.64
N GLU A 325 0.18 -5.70 2.33
CA GLU A 325 -0.46 -4.57 3.02
C GLU A 325 -1.49 -5.02 4.09
N GLY A 326 -1.23 -6.20 4.69
CA GLY A 326 -2.17 -6.97 5.49
C GLY A 326 -3.14 -7.74 4.59
N THR A 327 -3.33 -9.04 4.86
CA THR A 327 -4.27 -9.86 4.07
C THR A 327 -5.68 -9.24 4.10
N ASN A 328 -6.52 -9.59 3.13
CA ASN A 328 -7.91 -9.09 3.11
C ASN A 328 -8.66 -9.51 4.39
N GLU A 329 -8.38 -10.69 4.93
CA GLU A 329 -8.95 -11.18 6.19
C GLU A 329 -8.53 -10.28 7.37
N ILE A 330 -7.24 -9.91 7.47
CA ILE A 330 -6.75 -9.00 8.51
C ILE A 330 -7.39 -7.61 8.37
N ASN A 331 -7.51 -7.09 7.16
CA ASN A 331 -8.20 -5.82 6.94
C ASN A 331 -9.68 -5.90 7.31
N ARG A 332 -10.37 -7.01 6.99
CA ARG A 332 -11.77 -7.23 7.40
C ARG A 332 -11.96 -7.32 8.92
N LEU A 333 -10.96 -7.79 9.67
CA LEU A 333 -10.97 -7.75 11.15
C LEU A 333 -10.63 -6.36 11.68
N LEU A 334 -9.72 -5.63 11.03
CA LEU A 334 -9.32 -4.27 11.42
C LEU A 334 -10.50 -3.29 11.34
N ILE A 335 -11.32 -3.37 10.30
CA ILE A 335 -12.46 -2.48 10.07
C ILE A 335 -13.41 -2.47 11.27
N PRO A 336 -14.12 -3.56 11.63
CA PRO A 336 -15.04 -3.56 12.76
C PRO A 336 -14.32 -3.33 14.09
N GLY A 337 -13.12 -3.89 14.28
CA GLY A 337 -12.34 -3.68 15.50
C GLY A 337 -11.99 -2.21 15.75
N THR A 338 -11.72 -1.44 14.70
CA THR A 338 -11.44 0.00 14.81
C THR A 338 -12.71 0.80 15.06
N LEU A 339 -13.80 0.50 14.35
CA LEU A 339 -15.10 1.15 14.55
C LEU A 339 -15.61 0.95 15.98
N ILE A 340 -15.55 -0.27 16.50
CA ILE A 340 -15.95 -0.59 17.89
C ILE A 340 -15.09 0.19 18.88
N ARG A 341 -13.76 0.17 18.74
CA ARG A 341 -12.84 0.91 19.61
C ARG A 341 -13.15 2.39 19.66
N ARG A 342 -13.36 3.02 18.49
CA ARG A 342 -13.70 4.45 18.38
C ARG A 342 -15.05 4.76 19.02
N SER A 343 -16.02 3.87 18.88
CA SER A 343 -17.34 4.00 19.48
C SER A 343 -17.26 3.93 20.99
N LEU A 344 -16.51 2.98 21.54
CA LEU A 344 -16.31 2.85 23.00
C LEU A 344 -15.52 4.03 23.59
N ALA A 345 -14.58 4.59 22.82
CA ALA A 345 -13.81 5.78 23.19
C ALA A 345 -14.60 7.10 23.03
N GLY A 346 -15.83 7.05 22.50
CA GLY A 346 -16.65 8.24 22.28
C GLY A 346 -16.24 9.10 21.07
N SER A 347 -15.22 8.69 20.31
CA SER A 347 -14.77 9.41 19.11
C SER A 347 -15.60 9.10 17.86
N LEU A 348 -16.48 8.10 17.91
CA LEU A 348 -17.46 7.77 16.88
C LEU A 348 -18.83 7.56 17.54
N PRO A 349 -19.87 8.34 17.23
CA PRO A 349 -21.18 8.25 17.91
C PRO A 349 -22.05 7.08 17.39
N LEU A 350 -21.44 5.94 17.07
CA LEU A 350 -22.11 4.76 16.50
C LEU A 350 -23.12 4.13 17.45
N ILE A 351 -22.78 4.02 18.75
CA ILE A 351 -23.65 3.41 19.75
C ILE A 351 -24.92 4.26 19.92
N ASP A 352 -24.77 5.58 19.98
CA ASP A 352 -25.92 6.49 20.14
C ASP A 352 -26.78 6.54 18.87
N ALA A 353 -26.16 6.46 17.69
CA ALA A 353 -26.89 6.35 16.44
C ALA A 353 -27.68 5.03 16.37
N ALA A 354 -27.07 3.92 16.77
CA ALA A 354 -27.75 2.62 16.83
C ALA A 354 -28.94 2.63 17.79
N LYS A 355 -28.78 3.22 18.99
CA LYS A 355 -29.88 3.36 19.98
C LYS A 355 -31.03 4.20 19.41
N ARG A 356 -30.72 5.36 18.78
CA ARG A 356 -31.76 6.21 18.16
C ARG A 356 -32.50 5.44 17.07
N SER A 357 -31.79 4.78 16.17
CA SER A 357 -32.39 4.00 15.08
C SER A 357 -33.29 2.87 15.61
N ALA A 358 -32.85 2.15 16.65
CA ALA A 358 -33.65 1.10 17.28
C ALA A 358 -34.96 1.67 17.92
N ASN A 359 -34.85 2.82 18.58
CA ASN A 359 -36.03 3.49 19.20
C ASN A 359 -37.00 4.06 18.17
N GLU A 360 -36.52 4.49 17.02
CA GLU A 360 -37.32 5.05 15.94
C GLU A 360 -37.89 3.99 14.98
N GLY A 361 -37.55 2.71 15.19
CA GLY A 361 -37.96 1.60 14.31
C GLY A 361 -37.42 1.68 12.88
N ARG A 362 -36.38 2.49 12.65
CA ARG A 362 -35.73 2.67 11.34
C ARG A 362 -34.54 1.73 11.18
N ALA A 363 -34.38 1.20 9.96
CA ALA A 363 -33.13 0.53 9.60
C ALA A 363 -31.96 1.51 9.70
N ILE A 364 -30.81 1.07 10.22
CA ILE A 364 -29.61 1.91 10.28
C ILE A 364 -29.11 2.08 8.85
N TYR A 365 -29.45 3.21 8.22
CA TYR A 365 -28.75 3.68 7.02
C TYR A 365 -27.48 4.39 7.48
N LEU A 366 -26.32 3.75 7.28
CA LEU A 366 -25.00 4.35 7.53
C LEU A 366 -24.62 5.39 6.44
N GLY A 367 -25.59 5.84 5.64
CA GLY A 367 -25.36 6.62 4.41
C GLY A 367 -25.47 8.14 4.51
N ASP A 368 -26.03 8.70 5.58
CA ASP A 368 -26.18 10.16 5.71
C ASP A 368 -25.53 10.68 7.00
N THR A 369 -24.24 10.51 7.12
CA THR A 369 -23.48 11.42 7.96
C THR A 369 -23.11 12.62 7.09
N GLU A 370 -23.82 13.73 7.25
CA GLU A 370 -23.25 15.02 6.93
C GLU A 370 -21.94 15.13 7.70
N VAL A 371 -20.83 14.97 6.99
CA VAL A 371 -19.51 15.35 7.47
C VAL A 371 -19.44 16.85 7.22
N PRO A 372 -19.22 17.68 8.27
CA PRO A 372 -19.04 19.11 8.07
C PRO A 372 -17.84 19.40 7.17
#